data_438bf6da2c15121168ddd551cc888d38
#
_entry.id   438bf6da2c15121168ddd551cc888d38
#
_cell.length_a   1.000
_cell.length_b   1.000
_cell.length_c   1.000
_cell.angle_alpha   90.00
_cell.angle_beta   90.00
_cell.angle_gamma   90.00
#
_symmetry.space_group_name_H-M   'P 1'
#
loop_
_entity.id
_entity.type
_entity.pdbx_description
1 polymer ?
#
loop_
_entity_poly.entity_id
_entity_poly.type
_entity_poly.pdbx_seq_one_letter_code
_entity_poly.pdbx_strand_id
1 'polypeptide(L)'
;MIKILLSLCILLPSAAVSAFSIRPLTAPAGYTLKETVCRTHTMQQDGFRFDKQPPHSYLVRHGGSFRIVFPDGRAASDTAYRNAKCAEPYGYILQNSNGKWGMTDTDGQTMLPFEYEDIDSINRQYAAAKRNGGYSLIEIRPNGTPAVSAPFVWQQIRPGYEHYRLTHLQVRQNGKWGIADLKGRVLIAPRYQDVGPLAENRLPFKQNGKWGLADGKGRQILPPSLGHISDFRHGLAILSNRSDGQHDKNTRYGYIDRQGKIVQPARFTAASPLAEEIDKCIYGRATDAQGQHWKISPSGQAEKD
;
A
#
# COMPACT_ATOMS: atom_id res chain seq x y z
N MET A 1 10.61 46.41 10.96
CA MET A 1 11.71 45.60 10.41
C MET A 1 11.50 44.19 10.91
N ILE A 2 10.79 43.37 10.12
CA ILE A 2 10.56 41.94 10.40
C ILE A 2 11.66 41.20 9.66
N LYS A 3 12.58 40.56 10.39
CA LYS A 3 13.60 39.68 9.84
C LYS A 3 12.92 38.37 9.42
N ILE A 4 12.80 38.18 8.10
CA ILE A 4 12.48 36.88 7.49
C ILE A 4 13.73 36.01 7.67
N LEU A 5 13.65 35.02 8.58
CA LEU A 5 14.63 33.93 8.62
C LEU A 5 14.36 32.99 7.43
N LEU A 6 15.05 33.24 6.33
CA LEU A 6 15.24 32.20 5.29
C LEU A 6 16.10 31.10 5.90
N SER A 7 15.50 29.95 6.16
CA SER A 7 16.22 28.74 6.52
C SER A 7 17.00 28.28 5.29
N LEU A 8 18.30 28.49 5.31
CA LEU A 8 19.22 28.08 4.23
C LEU A 8 19.46 26.56 4.36
N CYS A 9 18.78 25.76 3.54
CA CYS A 9 19.12 24.34 3.39
C CYS A 9 20.43 24.23 2.62
N ILE A 10 21.53 23.99 3.33
CA ILE A 10 22.87 23.83 2.74
C ILE A 10 22.97 22.45 2.10
N LEU A 11 23.28 22.41 0.80
CA LEU A 11 23.58 21.20 0.05
C LEU A 11 24.91 20.58 0.54
N LEU A 12 24.82 19.42 1.20
CA LEU A 12 25.96 18.51 1.36
C LEU A 12 26.04 17.59 0.15
N PRO A 13 27.24 17.29 -0.37
CA PRO A 13 27.39 16.41 -1.52
C PRO A 13 26.92 14.99 -1.16
N SER A 14 26.23 14.35 -2.11
CA SER A 14 25.71 13.00 -2.03
C SER A 14 26.80 12.00 -1.64
N ALA A 15 26.74 11.48 -0.42
CA ALA A 15 27.51 10.29 -0.05
C ALA A 15 27.00 9.11 -0.89
N ALA A 16 27.94 8.38 -1.46
CA ALA A 16 27.72 7.24 -2.34
C ALA A 16 26.67 6.28 -1.75
N VAL A 17 25.59 6.07 -2.50
CA VAL A 17 24.65 4.97 -2.27
C VAL A 17 25.47 3.69 -2.46
N SER A 18 25.76 2.99 -1.37
CA SER A 18 26.37 1.67 -1.43
C SER A 18 25.46 0.77 -2.25
N ALA A 19 26.01 0.22 -3.33
CA ALA A 19 25.30 -0.71 -4.21
C ALA A 19 24.73 -1.85 -3.37
N PHE A 20 23.41 -1.98 -3.34
CA PHE A 20 22.73 -3.15 -2.82
C PHE A 20 23.15 -4.35 -3.67
N SER A 21 23.99 -5.22 -3.13
CA SER A 21 24.27 -6.49 -3.78
C SER A 21 23.04 -7.37 -3.64
N ILE A 22 22.26 -7.45 -4.70
CA ILE A 22 21.16 -8.41 -4.81
C ILE A 22 21.80 -9.80 -4.82
N ARG A 23 21.65 -10.57 -3.74
CA ARG A 23 22.07 -11.97 -3.74
C ARG A 23 21.28 -12.75 -4.79
N PRO A 24 21.92 -13.70 -5.50
CA PRO A 24 21.21 -14.55 -6.43
C PRO A 24 20.08 -15.27 -5.70
N LEU A 25 18.95 -15.39 -6.40
CA LEU A 25 17.79 -16.14 -5.94
C LEU A 25 18.22 -17.60 -5.70
N THR A 26 17.99 -18.12 -4.49
CA THR A 26 18.26 -19.52 -4.16
C THR A 26 16.96 -20.33 -4.13
N ALA A 27 17.01 -21.59 -4.55
CA ALA A 27 15.94 -22.56 -4.38
C ALA A 27 16.27 -23.51 -3.22
N PRO A 28 15.27 -24.13 -2.58
CA PRO A 28 15.50 -25.17 -1.59
C PRO A 28 16.09 -26.43 -2.25
N ALA A 29 16.73 -27.29 -1.47
CA ALA A 29 17.30 -28.53 -1.97
C ALA A 29 16.23 -29.41 -2.67
N GLY A 30 16.59 -29.96 -3.82
CA GLY A 30 15.68 -30.78 -4.63
C GLY A 30 14.66 -30.01 -5.49
N TYR A 31 14.69 -28.68 -5.48
CA TYR A 31 13.80 -27.83 -6.28
C TYR A 31 14.58 -26.83 -7.13
N THR A 32 13.94 -26.34 -8.18
CA THR A 32 14.50 -25.34 -9.07
C THR A 32 14.00 -23.93 -8.69
N LEU A 33 14.68 -22.88 -9.15
CA LEU A 33 14.20 -21.50 -9.02
C LEU A 33 12.83 -21.28 -9.69
N LYS A 34 12.55 -21.99 -10.77
CA LYS A 34 11.28 -21.93 -11.51
C LYS A 34 10.10 -22.48 -10.69
N GLU A 35 10.36 -23.47 -9.81
CA GLU A 35 9.37 -24.05 -8.92
C GLU A 35 9.17 -23.23 -7.64
N THR A 36 10.10 -22.33 -7.31
CA THR A 36 10.04 -21.48 -6.12
C THR A 36 9.11 -20.30 -6.37
N VAL A 37 7.98 -20.26 -5.67
CA VAL A 37 6.95 -19.21 -5.79
C VAL A 37 7.19 -18.05 -4.82
N CYS A 38 7.43 -18.37 -3.55
CA CYS A 38 7.71 -17.40 -2.50
C CYS A 38 8.83 -17.87 -1.58
N ARG A 39 9.44 -16.93 -0.87
CA ARG A 39 10.45 -17.16 0.17
C ARG A 39 10.10 -16.32 1.38
N THR A 40 10.23 -16.90 2.56
CA THR A 40 10.01 -16.15 3.80
C THR A 40 11.30 -16.12 4.62
N HIS A 41 11.52 -15.00 5.29
CA HIS A 41 12.62 -14.82 6.21
C HIS A 41 12.08 -14.66 7.62
N THR A 42 12.73 -15.28 8.61
CA THR A 42 12.44 -15.01 10.01
C THR A 42 12.80 -13.55 10.32
N MET A 43 11.86 -12.81 10.89
CA MET A 43 12.13 -11.45 11.38
C MET A 43 12.84 -11.55 12.71
N GLN A 44 14.08 -11.09 12.79
CA GLN A 44 14.73 -10.83 14.09
C GLN A 44 14.28 -9.46 14.62
N GLN A 45 14.19 -9.33 15.95
CA GLN A 45 13.69 -8.13 16.63
C GLN A 45 14.55 -6.87 16.42
N ASP A 46 15.74 -6.99 15.86
CA ASP A 46 16.76 -5.93 15.79
C ASP A 46 16.86 -5.22 14.43
N GLY A 47 15.76 -5.05 13.73
CA GLY A 47 15.71 -4.25 12.50
C GLY A 47 16.14 -5.01 11.24
N PHE A 48 15.67 -4.52 10.14
CA PHE A 48 15.81 -5.07 8.79
C PHE A 48 17.25 -5.42 8.39
N ARG A 49 17.62 -6.69 8.52
CA ARG A 49 18.79 -7.27 7.88
C ARG A 49 18.36 -8.41 6.95
N PHE A 50 17.87 -8.04 5.79
CA PHE A 50 17.44 -9.01 4.76
C PHE A 50 18.58 -9.81 4.12
N ASP A 51 19.85 -9.49 4.39
CA ASP A 51 20.96 -9.86 3.49
C ASP A 51 21.80 -11.06 3.94
N LYS A 52 21.63 -11.60 5.13
CA LYS A 52 22.64 -12.53 5.67
C LYS A 52 22.18 -13.93 6.04
N GLN A 53 20.87 -14.20 6.08
CA GLN A 53 20.36 -15.54 6.39
C GLN A 53 19.58 -16.13 5.20
N PRO A 54 19.68 -17.46 4.97
CA PRO A 54 18.81 -18.11 4.01
C PRO A 54 17.35 -17.95 4.42
N PRO A 55 16.40 -18.00 3.46
CA PRO A 55 14.98 -18.02 3.77
C PRO A 55 14.66 -19.13 4.79
N HIS A 56 13.75 -18.85 5.71
CA HIS A 56 13.32 -19.85 6.69
C HIS A 56 12.57 -21.00 6.03
N SER A 57 11.70 -20.68 5.07
CA SER A 57 10.98 -21.65 4.27
C SER A 57 10.65 -21.07 2.89
N TYR A 58 10.19 -21.95 2.02
CA TYR A 58 9.83 -21.65 0.64
C TYR A 58 8.45 -22.20 0.34
N LEU A 59 7.69 -21.48 -0.47
CA LEU A 59 6.53 -22.03 -1.14
C LEU A 59 6.97 -22.50 -2.53
N VAL A 60 6.82 -23.79 -2.79
CA VAL A 60 7.18 -24.38 -4.07
C VAL A 60 5.95 -24.92 -4.79
N ARG A 61 5.98 -24.90 -6.12
CA ARG A 61 4.98 -25.54 -6.97
C ARG A 61 5.60 -26.78 -7.63
N HIS A 62 5.08 -27.96 -7.30
CA HIS A 62 5.53 -29.20 -7.87
C HIS A 62 4.34 -30.10 -8.21
N GLY A 63 4.35 -30.72 -9.40
CA GLY A 63 3.27 -31.63 -9.82
C GLY A 63 1.86 -31.00 -9.84
N GLY A 64 1.75 -29.68 -10.08
CA GLY A 64 0.47 -28.96 -10.13
C GLY A 64 -0.09 -28.53 -8.77
N SER A 65 0.59 -28.87 -7.67
CA SER A 65 0.23 -28.49 -6.30
C SER A 65 1.29 -27.60 -5.65
N PHE A 66 0.94 -26.96 -4.52
CA PHE A 66 1.85 -26.12 -3.75
C PHE A 66 2.19 -26.81 -2.42
N ARG A 67 3.43 -26.64 -1.96
CA ARG A 67 3.92 -27.14 -0.67
C ARG A 67 4.84 -26.13 -0.02
N ILE A 68 4.86 -26.13 1.31
CA ILE A 68 5.85 -25.39 2.10
C ILE A 68 7.02 -26.33 2.34
N VAL A 69 8.22 -25.89 2.03
CA VAL A 69 9.46 -26.66 2.21
C VAL A 69 10.53 -25.81 2.89
N PHE A 70 11.38 -26.48 3.68
CA PHE A 70 12.55 -25.87 4.28
C PHE A 70 13.73 -25.81 3.31
N PRO A 71 14.81 -25.08 3.63
CA PRO A 71 15.99 -24.98 2.76
C PRO A 71 16.63 -26.34 2.39
N ASP A 72 16.52 -27.33 3.27
CA ASP A 72 17.00 -28.71 3.05
C ASP A 72 16.10 -29.56 2.14
N GLY A 73 14.99 -28.98 1.66
CA GLY A 73 14.02 -29.65 0.79
C GLY A 73 12.95 -30.45 1.54
N ARG A 74 13.03 -30.55 2.85
CA ARG A 74 12.03 -31.24 3.67
C ARG A 74 10.73 -30.46 3.68
N ALA A 75 9.59 -31.11 3.46
CA ALA A 75 8.28 -30.50 3.55
C ALA A 75 7.92 -30.15 5.00
N ALA A 76 7.29 -28.98 5.22
CA ALA A 76 6.77 -28.57 6.52
C ALA A 76 5.58 -29.45 6.95
N SER A 77 4.82 -30.00 5.98
CA SER A 77 3.75 -30.97 6.20
C SER A 77 3.51 -31.78 4.92
N ASP A 78 2.80 -32.91 5.04
CA ASP A 78 2.38 -33.71 3.88
C ASP A 78 1.24 -33.07 3.08
N THR A 79 0.70 -31.94 3.54
CA THR A 79 -0.42 -31.26 2.90
C THR A 79 0.01 -30.61 1.61
N ALA A 80 -0.70 -30.92 0.53
CA ALA A 80 -0.59 -30.25 -0.76
C ALA A 80 -1.78 -29.30 -0.95
N TYR A 81 -1.49 -28.10 -1.46
CA TYR A 81 -2.49 -27.04 -1.66
C TYR A 81 -2.76 -26.84 -3.15
N ARG A 82 -4.01 -26.45 -3.50
CA ARG A 82 -4.43 -26.23 -4.88
C ARG A 82 -3.91 -24.92 -5.45
N ASN A 83 -3.94 -23.87 -4.65
CA ASN A 83 -3.48 -22.53 -4.98
C ASN A 83 -2.75 -21.90 -3.80
N ALA A 84 -1.97 -20.87 -4.11
CA ALA A 84 -1.22 -20.14 -3.12
C ALA A 84 -0.98 -18.69 -3.53
N LYS A 85 -0.90 -17.79 -2.54
CA LYS A 85 -0.46 -16.42 -2.64
C LYS A 85 0.64 -16.18 -1.61
N CYS A 86 1.60 -15.31 -1.91
CA CYS A 86 2.62 -14.91 -0.95
C CYS A 86 2.04 -13.91 0.05
N ALA A 87 2.35 -14.10 1.33
CA ALA A 87 2.04 -13.13 2.39
C ALA A 87 3.34 -12.73 3.10
N GLU A 88 4.37 -12.45 2.29
CA GLU A 88 5.70 -12.12 2.80
C GLU A 88 5.69 -10.89 3.74
N PRO A 89 6.50 -10.96 4.79
CA PRO A 89 7.41 -12.02 5.23
C PRO A 89 6.77 -13.02 6.20
N TYR A 90 5.45 -13.08 6.35
CA TYR A 90 4.74 -13.60 7.51
C TYR A 90 4.23 -15.03 7.35
N GLY A 91 4.25 -15.56 6.14
CA GLY A 91 3.76 -16.89 5.83
C GLY A 91 3.13 -16.99 4.45
N TYR A 92 2.12 -17.82 4.33
CA TYR A 92 1.52 -18.17 3.06
C TYR A 92 0.00 -18.18 3.13
N ILE A 93 -0.65 -17.61 2.13
CA ILE A 93 -2.09 -17.73 1.91
C ILE A 93 -2.29 -18.91 0.97
N LEU A 94 -3.02 -19.93 1.41
CA LEU A 94 -3.11 -21.22 0.75
C LEU A 94 -4.56 -21.63 0.54
N GLN A 95 -4.82 -22.37 -0.54
CA GLN A 95 -6.13 -22.92 -0.84
C GLN A 95 -6.10 -24.46 -0.69
N ASN A 96 -6.93 -25.01 0.20
CA ASN A 96 -7.02 -26.44 0.41
C ASN A 96 -7.74 -27.18 -0.74
N SER A 97 -7.83 -28.52 -0.65
CA SER A 97 -8.52 -29.38 -1.62
C SER A 97 -10.01 -29.03 -1.80
N ASN A 98 -10.66 -28.50 -0.77
CA ASN A 98 -12.07 -28.07 -0.79
C ASN A 98 -12.28 -26.70 -1.40
N GLY A 99 -11.23 -26.05 -1.92
CA GLY A 99 -11.30 -24.71 -2.51
C GLY A 99 -11.41 -23.58 -1.51
N LYS A 100 -11.21 -23.84 -0.20
CA LYS A 100 -11.22 -22.83 0.85
C LYS A 100 -9.82 -22.30 1.11
N TRP A 101 -9.74 -20.99 1.29
CA TRP A 101 -8.52 -20.28 1.62
C TRP A 101 -8.31 -20.21 3.12
N GLY A 102 -7.06 -20.32 3.54
CA GLY A 102 -6.55 -20.13 4.88
C GLY A 102 -5.16 -19.50 4.84
N MET A 103 -4.56 -19.28 5.98
CA MET A 103 -3.21 -18.74 6.09
C MET A 103 -2.38 -19.58 7.06
N THR A 104 -1.14 -19.83 6.71
CA THR A 104 -0.15 -20.48 7.59
C THR A 104 1.01 -19.52 7.85
N ASP A 105 1.72 -19.75 8.94
CA ASP A 105 3.04 -19.15 9.16
C ASP A 105 4.11 -19.83 8.29
N THR A 106 5.35 -19.44 8.53
CA THR A 106 6.54 -19.97 7.82
C THR A 106 6.85 -21.42 8.12
N ASP A 107 6.34 -21.97 9.22
CA ASP A 107 6.48 -23.36 9.65
C ASP A 107 5.30 -24.24 9.20
N GLY A 108 4.33 -23.66 8.49
CA GLY A 108 3.12 -24.34 8.04
C GLY A 108 2.02 -24.46 9.10
N GLN A 109 2.16 -23.81 10.27
CA GLN A 109 1.12 -23.78 11.29
C GLN A 109 -0.01 -22.85 10.87
N THR A 110 -1.25 -23.27 11.11
CA THR A 110 -2.43 -22.48 10.69
C THR A 110 -2.57 -21.21 11.52
N MET A 111 -2.51 -20.08 10.86
CA MET A 111 -2.79 -18.73 11.41
C MET A 111 -4.25 -18.32 11.19
N LEU A 112 -4.80 -18.58 10.00
CA LEU A 112 -6.22 -18.41 9.69
C LEU A 112 -6.79 -19.73 9.19
N PRO A 113 -7.96 -20.17 9.69
CA PRO A 113 -8.57 -21.43 9.29
C PRO A 113 -8.92 -21.47 7.80
N PHE A 114 -8.97 -22.67 7.21
CA PHE A 114 -9.31 -22.87 5.81
C PHE A 114 -10.84 -22.86 5.60
N GLU A 115 -11.46 -21.70 5.78
CA GLU A 115 -12.92 -21.54 5.67
C GLU A 115 -13.34 -20.40 4.73
N TYR A 116 -12.39 -19.58 4.28
CA TYR A 116 -12.66 -18.38 3.51
C TYR A 116 -12.81 -18.67 2.01
N GLU A 117 -13.59 -17.85 1.31
CA GLU A 117 -13.74 -17.86 -0.16
C GLU A 117 -12.56 -17.18 -0.84
N ASP A 118 -11.96 -16.19 -0.17
CA ASP A 118 -10.77 -15.46 -0.61
C ASP A 118 -10.06 -14.83 0.58
N ILE A 119 -8.76 -14.61 0.47
CA ILE A 119 -7.93 -13.90 1.45
C ILE A 119 -6.90 -13.07 0.69
N ASP A 120 -6.74 -11.81 1.08
CA ASP A 120 -5.62 -10.95 0.70
C ASP A 120 -4.91 -10.43 1.94
N SER A 121 -3.58 -10.56 1.97
CA SER A 121 -2.76 -9.98 3.03
C SER A 121 -2.74 -8.47 2.90
N ILE A 122 -3.02 -7.76 3.99
CA ILE A 122 -2.89 -6.30 4.06
C ILE A 122 -1.55 -5.94 4.68
N ASN A 123 -1.24 -6.54 5.82
CA ASN A 123 0.04 -6.40 6.52
C ASN A 123 0.19 -7.53 7.54
N ARG A 124 1.20 -7.44 8.42
CA ARG A 124 1.49 -8.44 9.45
C ARG A 124 0.34 -8.72 10.42
N GLN A 125 -0.50 -7.72 10.64
CA GLN A 125 -1.54 -7.77 11.66
C GLN A 125 -2.92 -8.01 11.07
N TYR A 126 -3.12 -7.74 9.77
CA TYR A 126 -4.44 -7.75 9.15
C TYR A 126 -4.45 -8.44 7.79
N ALA A 127 -5.55 -9.14 7.53
CA ALA A 127 -5.93 -9.66 6.23
C ALA A 127 -7.36 -9.22 5.87
N ALA A 128 -7.63 -9.01 4.59
CA ALA A 128 -8.98 -8.92 4.06
C ALA A 128 -9.44 -10.33 3.70
N ALA A 129 -10.49 -10.84 4.33
CA ALA A 129 -10.99 -12.18 4.06
C ALA A 129 -12.46 -12.15 3.63
N LYS A 130 -12.84 -13.03 2.70
CA LYS A 130 -14.18 -13.15 2.16
C LYS A 130 -14.87 -14.40 2.69
N ARG A 131 -16.10 -14.22 3.20
CA ARG A 131 -16.97 -15.31 3.65
C ARG A 131 -18.42 -14.94 3.39
N ASN A 132 -19.23 -15.91 2.93
CA ASN A 132 -20.65 -15.70 2.59
C ASN A 132 -20.87 -14.53 1.60
N GLY A 133 -19.97 -14.39 0.60
CA GLY A 133 -20.05 -13.36 -0.42
C GLY A 133 -19.55 -11.96 -0.02
N GLY A 134 -19.27 -11.71 1.26
CA GLY A 134 -18.79 -10.42 1.78
C GLY A 134 -17.36 -10.45 2.31
N TYR A 135 -16.66 -9.34 2.20
CA TYR A 135 -15.34 -9.14 2.82
C TYR A 135 -15.45 -8.54 4.22
N SER A 136 -14.49 -8.91 5.07
CA SER A 136 -14.22 -8.27 6.35
C SER A 136 -12.72 -8.15 6.58
N LEU A 137 -12.34 -7.29 7.53
CA LEU A 137 -10.97 -7.22 8.06
C LEU A 137 -10.83 -8.25 9.18
N ILE A 138 -9.79 -9.07 9.08
CA ILE A 138 -9.40 -10.05 10.10
C ILE A 138 -8.11 -9.59 10.74
N GLU A 139 -8.09 -9.50 12.06
CA GLU A 139 -6.87 -9.32 12.83
C GLU A 139 -6.18 -10.67 13.00
N ILE A 140 -4.94 -10.77 12.50
CA ILE A 140 -4.09 -11.96 12.62
C ILE A 140 -3.40 -11.88 13.98
N ARG A 141 -3.65 -12.84 14.86
CA ARG A 141 -3.04 -12.90 16.19
C ARG A 141 -2.06 -14.06 16.24
N PRO A 142 -0.77 -13.80 16.51
CA PRO A 142 0.18 -14.87 16.82
C PRO A 142 -0.34 -15.63 18.04
N ASN A 143 -0.43 -16.95 17.96
CA ASN A 143 -0.87 -17.84 19.04
C ASN A 143 -2.32 -17.61 19.54
N GLY A 144 -3.20 -17.03 18.72
CA GLY A 144 -4.57 -16.75 19.12
C GLY A 144 -5.62 -17.00 18.06
N THR A 145 -6.88 -17.03 18.47
CA THR A 145 -8.02 -17.08 17.54
C THR A 145 -8.06 -15.75 16.75
N PRO A 146 -8.13 -15.81 15.42
CA PRO A 146 -8.27 -14.61 14.60
C PRO A 146 -9.48 -13.78 15.03
N ALA A 147 -9.33 -12.48 15.12
CA ALA A 147 -10.45 -11.60 15.46
C ALA A 147 -11.05 -10.98 14.20
N VAL A 148 -12.33 -11.23 13.98
CA VAL A 148 -13.11 -10.56 12.93
C VAL A 148 -13.39 -9.14 13.40
N SER A 149 -12.85 -8.14 12.73
CA SER A 149 -13.02 -6.73 13.11
C SER A 149 -14.41 -6.18 12.77
N ALA A 150 -15.11 -6.77 11.79
CA ALA A 150 -16.41 -6.33 11.32
C ALA A 150 -17.21 -7.50 10.69
N PRO A 151 -18.53 -7.37 10.53
CA PRO A 151 -19.31 -8.32 9.73
C PRO A 151 -18.80 -8.42 8.29
N PHE A 152 -19.00 -9.60 7.67
CA PHE A 152 -18.65 -9.84 6.25
C PHE A 152 -19.72 -9.23 5.34
N VAL A 153 -19.67 -7.92 5.13
CA VAL A 153 -20.73 -7.17 4.42
C VAL A 153 -20.21 -6.39 3.20
N TRP A 154 -18.92 -6.19 3.10
CA TRP A 154 -18.37 -5.35 2.05
C TRP A 154 -18.17 -6.12 0.76
N GLN A 155 -18.52 -5.53 -0.39
CA GLN A 155 -18.23 -6.11 -1.71
C GLN A 155 -16.73 -6.11 -2.00
N GLN A 156 -16.01 -5.13 -1.51
CA GLN A 156 -14.55 -4.99 -1.59
C GLN A 156 -14.02 -4.18 -0.42
N ILE A 157 -12.77 -4.45 -0.06
CA ILE A 157 -12.00 -3.68 0.92
C ILE A 157 -10.65 -3.33 0.27
N ARG A 158 -10.21 -2.09 0.47
CA ARG A 158 -8.84 -1.65 0.20
C ARG A 158 -8.26 -1.03 1.47
N PRO A 159 -7.00 -1.30 1.82
CA PRO A 159 -6.36 -0.66 2.97
C PRO A 159 -6.14 0.83 2.72
N GLY A 160 -6.40 1.64 3.72
CA GLY A 160 -6.09 3.06 3.73
C GLY A 160 -4.94 3.35 4.69
N TYR A 161 -3.86 3.93 4.17
CA TYR A 161 -2.67 4.23 4.94
C TYR A 161 -2.50 5.73 5.13
N GLU A 162 -2.03 6.12 6.31
CA GLU A 162 -1.52 7.44 6.59
C GLU A 162 -0.14 7.29 7.24
N HIS A 163 0.88 7.94 6.70
CA HIS A 163 2.27 7.80 7.14
C HIS A 163 2.72 6.32 7.32
N TYR A 164 2.43 5.48 6.29
CA TYR A 164 2.72 4.04 6.27
C TYR A 164 2.00 3.20 7.33
N ARG A 165 1.11 3.79 8.12
CA ARG A 165 0.27 3.06 9.09
C ARG A 165 -1.12 2.83 8.52
N LEU A 166 -1.63 1.61 8.65
CA LEU A 166 -3.03 1.30 8.35
C LEU A 166 -3.92 2.02 9.37
N THR A 167 -4.75 2.94 8.91
CA THR A 167 -5.61 3.78 9.77
C THR A 167 -7.08 3.58 9.50
N HIS A 168 -7.45 3.18 8.28
CA HIS A 168 -8.83 3.04 7.86
C HIS A 168 -8.95 2.04 6.70
N LEU A 169 -10.18 1.75 6.33
CA LEU A 169 -10.54 0.93 5.18
C LEU A 169 -11.31 1.78 4.17
N GLN A 170 -10.96 1.66 2.92
CA GLN A 170 -11.83 2.03 1.82
C GLN A 170 -12.75 0.84 1.56
N VAL A 171 -14.05 1.03 1.69
CA VAL A 171 -15.04 -0.05 1.62
C VAL A 171 -16.03 0.18 0.48
N ARG A 172 -16.39 -0.89 -0.24
CA ARG A 172 -17.35 -0.84 -1.33
C ARG A 172 -18.63 -1.56 -0.96
N GLN A 173 -19.75 -0.88 -1.18
CA GLN A 173 -21.10 -1.45 -1.02
C GLN A 173 -22.02 -0.87 -2.09
N ASN A 174 -22.90 -1.68 -2.68
CA ASN A 174 -23.79 -1.27 -3.77
C ASN A 174 -23.08 -0.55 -4.92
N GLY A 175 -21.86 -1.02 -5.26
CA GLY A 175 -21.04 -0.44 -6.32
C GLY A 175 -20.39 0.91 -5.98
N LYS A 176 -20.57 1.44 -4.78
CA LYS A 176 -20.04 2.73 -4.33
C LYS A 176 -18.99 2.55 -3.24
N TRP A 177 -18.03 3.46 -3.22
CA TRP A 177 -16.96 3.50 -2.23
C TRP A 177 -17.24 4.50 -1.10
N GLY A 178 -16.80 4.14 0.09
CA GLY A 178 -16.82 4.94 1.30
C GLY A 178 -15.63 4.62 2.19
N ILE A 179 -15.65 5.09 3.42
CA ILE A 179 -14.58 4.88 4.40
C ILE A 179 -15.17 4.26 5.66
N ALA A 180 -14.47 3.26 6.21
CA ALA A 180 -14.74 2.67 7.53
C ALA A 180 -13.47 2.68 8.39
N ASP A 181 -13.62 2.65 9.71
CA ASP A 181 -12.48 2.42 10.60
C ASP A 181 -12.07 0.92 10.60
N LEU A 182 -10.98 0.60 11.29
CA LEU A 182 -10.49 -0.77 11.39
C LEU A 182 -11.42 -1.71 12.16
N LYS A 183 -12.43 -1.18 12.87
CA LYS A 183 -13.50 -1.93 13.54
C LYS A 183 -14.73 -2.09 12.65
N GLY A 184 -14.67 -1.64 11.40
CA GLY A 184 -15.77 -1.73 10.44
C GLY A 184 -16.89 -0.69 10.63
N ARG A 185 -16.72 0.29 11.52
CA ARG A 185 -17.69 1.38 11.64
C ARG A 185 -17.56 2.31 10.45
N VAL A 186 -18.67 2.64 9.81
CA VAL A 186 -18.70 3.55 8.67
C VAL A 186 -18.38 4.97 9.15
N LEU A 187 -17.31 5.55 8.64
CA LEU A 187 -16.93 6.95 8.84
C LEU A 187 -17.53 7.84 7.76
N ILE A 188 -17.49 7.38 6.51
CA ILE A 188 -18.11 8.05 5.37
C ILE A 188 -18.88 6.99 4.58
N ALA A 189 -20.19 7.17 4.46
CA ALA A 189 -21.07 6.21 3.79
C ALA A 189 -20.65 5.98 2.32
N PRO A 190 -20.73 4.73 1.82
CA PRO A 190 -20.44 4.40 0.44
C PRO A 190 -21.40 5.15 -0.52
N ARG A 191 -20.85 6.13 -1.26
CA ARG A 191 -21.61 6.97 -2.20
C ARG A 191 -20.82 7.43 -3.41
N TYR A 192 -19.48 7.28 -3.39
CA TYR A 192 -18.60 7.75 -4.43
C TYR A 192 -18.32 6.67 -5.48
N GLN A 193 -17.99 7.06 -6.71
CA GLN A 193 -17.53 6.13 -7.74
C GLN A 193 -16.19 5.50 -7.39
N ASP A 194 -15.32 6.28 -6.75
CA ASP A 194 -14.05 5.85 -6.22
C ASP A 194 -13.59 6.80 -5.10
N VAL A 195 -12.64 6.36 -4.26
CA VAL A 195 -12.04 7.17 -3.21
C VAL A 195 -10.53 6.92 -3.17
N GLY A 196 -9.77 7.97 -2.87
CA GLY A 196 -8.37 7.87 -2.46
C GLY A 196 -8.24 7.54 -0.97
N PRO A 197 -7.00 7.44 -0.45
CA PRO A 197 -6.76 7.36 0.99
C PRO A 197 -7.27 8.61 1.73
N LEU A 198 -7.83 8.40 2.91
CA LEU A 198 -8.14 9.49 3.84
C LEU A 198 -6.85 9.83 4.58
N ALA A 199 -6.22 10.93 4.23
CA ALA A 199 -4.98 11.40 4.82
C ALA A 199 -5.09 12.89 5.20
N GLU A 200 -4.49 13.30 6.32
CA GLU A 200 -4.53 14.66 6.84
C GLU A 200 -5.97 15.24 6.90
N ASN A 201 -6.94 14.39 7.26
CA ASN A 201 -8.36 14.73 7.30
C ASN A 201 -8.92 15.18 5.93
N ARG A 202 -8.39 14.67 4.82
CA ARG A 202 -8.80 14.94 3.44
C ARG A 202 -9.02 13.66 2.68
N LEU A 203 -10.16 13.58 1.99
CA LEU A 203 -10.57 12.45 1.16
C LEU A 203 -10.69 12.89 -0.30
N PRO A 204 -9.75 12.52 -1.16
CA PRO A 204 -9.97 12.57 -2.59
C PRO A 204 -11.10 11.61 -2.96
N PHE A 205 -12.09 12.06 -3.73
CA PHE A 205 -13.19 11.21 -4.18
C PHE A 205 -13.48 11.42 -5.67
N LYS A 206 -13.97 10.37 -6.34
CA LYS A 206 -14.35 10.40 -7.75
C LYS A 206 -15.87 10.38 -7.89
N GLN A 207 -16.39 11.27 -8.72
CA GLN A 207 -17.80 11.32 -9.10
C GLN A 207 -17.90 11.88 -10.53
N ASN A 208 -18.80 11.32 -11.35
CA ASN A 208 -18.97 11.69 -12.75
C ASN A 208 -17.64 11.70 -13.54
N GLY A 209 -16.77 10.73 -13.24
CA GLY A 209 -15.48 10.57 -13.91
C GLY A 209 -14.40 11.58 -13.50
N LYS A 210 -14.70 12.55 -12.64
CA LYS A 210 -13.76 13.56 -12.14
C LYS A 210 -13.50 13.41 -10.64
N TRP A 211 -12.33 13.90 -10.22
CA TRP A 211 -11.94 13.90 -8.82
C TRP A 211 -12.24 15.24 -8.15
N GLY A 212 -12.74 15.16 -6.95
CA GLY A 212 -12.96 16.26 -6.02
C GLY A 212 -12.31 15.99 -4.68
N LEU A 213 -12.52 16.88 -3.72
CA LEU A 213 -11.96 16.82 -2.37
C LEU A 213 -13.07 16.96 -1.33
N ALA A 214 -13.06 16.09 -0.32
CA ALA A 214 -13.91 16.18 0.86
C ALA A 214 -13.06 16.23 2.14
N ASP A 215 -13.66 16.63 3.25
CA ASP A 215 -13.08 16.48 4.58
C ASP A 215 -13.26 15.04 5.11
N GLY A 216 -12.67 14.75 6.28
CA GLY A 216 -12.76 13.43 6.92
C GLY A 216 -14.16 13.04 7.41
N LYS A 217 -15.14 13.95 7.31
CA LYS A 217 -16.56 13.68 7.55
C LYS A 217 -17.37 13.54 6.26
N GLY A 218 -16.69 13.63 5.09
CA GLY A 218 -17.30 13.53 3.79
C GLY A 218 -18.00 14.82 3.33
N ARG A 219 -17.78 15.98 3.98
CA ARG A 219 -18.29 17.26 3.48
C ARG A 219 -17.38 17.72 2.34
N GLN A 220 -18.00 18.10 1.23
CA GLN A 220 -17.28 18.54 0.02
C GLN A 220 -16.53 19.84 0.25
N ILE A 221 -15.24 19.85 -0.10
CA ILE A 221 -14.34 21.01 -0.11
C ILE A 221 -14.19 21.52 -1.54
N LEU A 222 -13.87 20.62 -2.47
CA LEU A 222 -13.77 20.92 -3.90
C LEU A 222 -14.72 20.02 -4.69
N PRO A 223 -15.57 20.59 -5.57
CA PRO A 223 -16.42 19.77 -6.43
C PRO A 223 -15.57 18.93 -7.41
N PRO A 224 -16.10 17.79 -7.91
CA PRO A 224 -15.39 16.94 -8.86
C PRO A 224 -15.11 17.68 -10.17
N SER A 225 -13.87 18.10 -10.37
CA SER A 225 -13.44 18.91 -11.53
C SER A 225 -12.07 18.51 -12.08
N LEU A 226 -11.24 17.82 -11.24
CA LEU A 226 -9.86 17.48 -11.58
C LEU A 226 -9.75 16.11 -12.24
N GLY A 227 -8.62 15.87 -12.90
CA GLY A 227 -8.29 14.57 -13.45
C GLY A 227 -8.06 13.53 -12.36
N HIS A 228 -7.11 13.81 -11.45
CA HIS A 228 -6.82 12.96 -10.29
C HIS A 228 -6.29 13.81 -9.13
N ILE A 229 -6.45 13.32 -7.91
CA ILE A 229 -5.85 13.87 -6.68
C ILE A 229 -5.26 12.70 -5.90
N SER A 230 -3.96 12.79 -5.53
CA SER A 230 -3.30 11.79 -4.68
C SER A 230 -3.68 11.93 -3.21
N ASP A 231 -3.10 11.09 -2.34
CA ASP A 231 -3.11 11.31 -0.89
C ASP A 231 -2.37 12.61 -0.51
N PHE A 232 -2.79 13.19 0.61
CA PHE A 232 -2.15 14.38 1.19
C PHE A 232 -0.92 13.98 2.00
N ARG A 233 0.17 14.74 1.81
CA ARG A 233 1.40 14.63 2.60
C ARG A 233 1.97 16.02 2.85
N HIS A 234 2.22 16.33 4.12
CA HIS A 234 2.75 17.64 4.55
C HIS A 234 1.99 18.83 3.97
N GLY A 235 0.65 18.72 3.94
CA GLY A 235 -0.26 19.78 3.54
C GLY A 235 -0.63 19.84 2.08
N LEU A 236 0.04 19.11 1.20
CA LEU A 236 -0.22 19.09 -0.23
C LEU A 236 -0.54 17.69 -0.78
N ALA A 237 -1.33 17.66 -1.85
CA ALA A 237 -1.53 16.50 -2.70
C ALA A 237 -1.13 16.82 -4.15
N ILE A 238 -0.73 15.79 -4.89
CA ILE A 238 -0.49 15.92 -6.32
C ILE A 238 -1.84 15.88 -7.03
N LEU A 239 -2.08 16.84 -7.92
CA LEU A 239 -3.17 16.76 -8.88
C LEU A 239 -2.64 16.41 -10.28
N SER A 240 -3.48 15.78 -11.10
CA SER A 240 -3.17 15.59 -12.52
C SER A 240 -4.36 15.93 -13.42
N ASN A 241 -4.07 16.17 -14.70
CA ASN A 241 -5.09 16.47 -15.71
C ASN A 241 -5.84 15.22 -16.23
N ARG A 242 -5.39 13.98 -15.87
CA ARG A 242 -5.98 12.73 -16.32
C ARG A 242 -6.72 11.98 -15.21
N SER A 243 -7.86 11.42 -15.56
CA SER A 243 -8.73 10.69 -14.60
C SER A 243 -8.71 9.17 -14.78
N ASP A 244 -8.01 8.66 -15.81
CA ASP A 244 -7.95 7.25 -16.17
C ASP A 244 -6.82 6.46 -15.49
N GLY A 245 -5.99 7.14 -14.69
CA GLY A 245 -4.81 6.54 -14.03
C GLY A 245 -3.66 6.23 -14.98
N GLN A 246 -3.79 6.58 -16.27
CA GLN A 246 -2.72 6.43 -17.25
C GLN A 246 -1.70 7.56 -17.10
N HIS A 247 -0.44 7.21 -17.14
CA HIS A 247 0.68 8.14 -17.14
C HIS A 247 1.36 8.09 -18.49
N ASP A 248 1.19 9.13 -19.29
CA ASP A 248 1.81 9.26 -20.61
C ASP A 248 2.47 10.63 -20.77
N LYS A 249 3.07 10.88 -21.95
CA LYS A 249 3.75 12.13 -22.29
C LYS A 249 2.85 13.39 -22.20
N ASN A 250 1.53 13.22 -22.21
CA ASN A 250 0.54 14.30 -22.15
C ASN A 250 0.04 14.53 -20.71
N THR A 251 0.38 13.66 -19.77
CA THR A 251 0.01 13.81 -18.36
C THR A 251 0.78 15.01 -17.78
N ARG A 252 0.05 15.88 -17.10
CA ARG A 252 0.61 17.02 -16.38
C ARG A 252 0.18 16.99 -14.94
N TYR A 253 1.11 17.33 -14.07
CA TYR A 253 0.98 17.31 -12.63
C TYR A 253 1.06 18.71 -12.07
N GLY A 254 0.40 18.94 -10.95
CA GLY A 254 0.45 20.14 -10.14
C GLY A 254 0.25 19.78 -8.68
N TYR A 255 0.00 20.79 -7.84
CA TYR A 255 -0.21 20.59 -6.41
C TYR A 255 -1.44 21.35 -5.93
N ILE A 256 -2.17 20.75 -5.00
CA ILE A 256 -3.36 21.29 -4.36
C ILE A 256 -3.20 21.23 -2.85
N ASP A 257 -3.64 22.26 -2.14
CA ASP A 257 -3.63 22.33 -0.69
C ASP A 257 -4.89 21.70 -0.05
N ARG A 258 -4.88 21.60 1.28
CA ARG A 258 -6.00 21.03 2.05
C ARG A 258 -7.29 21.84 1.98
N GLN A 259 -7.24 23.09 1.53
CA GLN A 259 -8.40 23.95 1.30
C GLN A 259 -8.99 23.78 -0.10
N GLY A 260 -8.38 22.95 -0.94
CA GLY A 260 -8.79 22.74 -2.32
C GLY A 260 -8.28 23.81 -3.28
N LYS A 261 -7.34 24.66 -2.85
CA LYS A 261 -6.70 25.66 -3.70
C LYS A 261 -5.56 25.00 -4.50
N ILE A 262 -5.56 25.19 -5.80
CA ILE A 262 -4.44 24.81 -6.66
C ILE A 262 -3.28 25.76 -6.41
N VAL A 263 -2.22 25.27 -5.75
CA VAL A 263 -1.02 26.06 -5.43
C VAL A 263 0.03 25.99 -6.54
N GLN A 264 0.05 24.88 -7.30
CA GLN A 264 0.79 24.74 -8.55
C GLN A 264 -0.14 24.17 -9.62
N PRO A 265 -0.34 24.85 -10.75
CA PRO A 265 -1.16 24.32 -11.84
C PRO A 265 -0.52 23.05 -12.45
N ALA A 266 -1.32 22.25 -13.16
CA ALA A 266 -0.86 21.04 -13.83
C ALA A 266 0.04 21.37 -15.04
N ARG A 267 1.31 21.65 -14.80
CA ARG A 267 2.33 22.03 -15.79
C ARG A 267 3.54 21.10 -15.81
N PHE A 268 3.79 20.36 -14.74
CA PHE A 268 4.94 19.48 -14.61
C PHE A 268 4.73 18.16 -15.35
N THR A 269 5.79 17.61 -15.92
CA THR A 269 5.80 16.29 -16.56
C THR A 269 6.03 15.15 -15.57
N ALA A 270 6.60 15.47 -14.40
CA ALA A 270 6.74 14.59 -13.27
C ALA A 270 6.55 15.37 -11.96
N ALA A 271 6.05 14.69 -10.92
CA ALA A 271 5.90 15.24 -9.58
C ALA A 271 5.98 14.12 -8.54
N SER A 272 6.58 14.40 -7.38
CA SER A 272 6.57 13.52 -6.22
C SER A 272 5.77 14.13 -5.08
N PRO A 273 5.18 13.31 -4.18
CA PRO A 273 4.63 13.79 -2.92
C PRO A 273 5.71 14.51 -2.11
N LEU A 274 5.28 15.41 -1.21
CA LEU A 274 6.20 16.00 -0.26
C LEU A 274 6.71 14.92 0.70
N ALA A 275 8.00 14.97 0.97
CA ALA A 275 8.68 14.07 1.90
C ALA A 275 9.75 14.82 2.70
N GLU A 276 10.05 14.33 3.89
CA GLU A 276 11.20 14.77 4.66
C GLU A 276 12.46 14.14 4.06
N GLU A 277 13.40 14.96 3.66
CA GLU A 277 14.68 14.55 3.11
C GLU A 277 15.74 14.40 4.22
N ILE A 278 16.92 13.90 3.87
CA ILE A 278 18.02 13.64 4.83
C ILE A 278 18.43 14.88 5.62
N ASP A 279 18.31 16.06 5.02
CA ASP A 279 18.58 17.37 5.63
C ASP A 279 17.45 17.90 6.51
N LYS A 280 16.40 17.08 6.75
CA LYS A 280 15.16 17.42 7.47
C LYS A 280 14.31 18.52 6.81
N CYS A 281 14.63 18.89 5.58
CA CYS A 281 13.78 19.76 4.78
C CYS A 281 12.62 18.99 4.16
N ILE A 282 11.43 19.56 4.16
CA ILE A 282 10.22 18.96 3.58
C ILE A 282 9.96 19.63 2.24
N TYR A 283 10.04 18.86 1.15
CA TYR A 283 9.65 19.33 -0.17
C TYR A 283 9.25 18.17 -1.10
N GLY A 284 8.49 18.50 -2.14
CA GLY A 284 8.24 17.62 -3.28
C GLY A 284 9.17 17.98 -4.43
N ARG A 285 9.47 17.01 -5.30
CA ARG A 285 10.25 17.23 -6.52
C ARG A 285 9.32 17.26 -7.72
N ALA A 286 9.56 18.16 -8.65
CA ALA A 286 8.81 18.23 -9.90
C ALA A 286 9.77 18.53 -11.07
N THR A 287 9.38 18.10 -12.28
CA THR A 287 10.13 18.37 -13.51
C THR A 287 9.19 18.99 -14.53
N ASP A 288 9.59 20.09 -15.16
CA ASP A 288 8.76 20.73 -16.19
C ASP A 288 9.00 20.15 -17.59
N ALA A 289 8.33 20.69 -18.60
CA ALA A 289 8.42 20.22 -19.98
C ALA A 289 9.78 20.50 -20.63
N GLN A 290 10.60 21.39 -20.08
CA GLN A 290 11.95 21.71 -20.50
C GLN A 290 13.02 20.87 -19.81
N GLY A 291 12.59 19.93 -18.89
CA GLY A 291 13.48 19.11 -18.09
C GLY A 291 14.07 19.81 -16.86
N GLN A 292 13.64 21.06 -16.56
CA GLN A 292 14.07 21.78 -15.36
C GLN A 292 13.48 21.13 -14.11
N HIS A 293 14.31 20.89 -13.10
CA HIS A 293 13.91 20.39 -11.80
C HIS A 293 13.50 21.51 -10.85
N TRP A 294 12.50 21.21 -10.01
CA TRP A 294 11.89 22.12 -9.07
C TRP A 294 11.70 21.46 -7.72
N LYS A 295 11.92 22.22 -6.64
CA LYS A 295 11.49 21.89 -5.27
C LYS A 295 10.18 22.58 -4.97
N ILE A 296 9.21 21.85 -4.41
CA ILE A 296 7.91 22.40 -4.03
C ILE A 296 7.82 22.36 -2.51
N SER A 297 7.77 23.53 -1.90
CA SER A 297 7.66 23.69 -0.43
C SER A 297 6.26 23.31 0.07
N PRO A 298 6.07 23.08 1.40
CA PRO A 298 4.74 22.84 1.98
C PRO A 298 3.75 23.98 1.79
N SER A 299 4.24 25.21 1.54
CA SER A 299 3.40 26.36 1.16
C SER A 299 3.01 26.36 -0.32
N GLY A 300 3.50 25.42 -1.11
CA GLY A 300 3.26 25.32 -2.54
C GLY A 300 4.16 26.22 -3.40
N GLN A 301 5.17 26.87 -2.84
CA GLN A 301 6.15 27.63 -3.62
C GLN A 301 7.06 26.68 -4.39
N ALA A 302 7.33 27.03 -5.67
CA ALA A 302 8.22 26.29 -6.54
C ALA A 302 9.55 27.06 -6.67
N GLU A 303 10.65 26.42 -6.34
CA GLU A 303 12.03 26.92 -6.49
C GLU A 303 12.79 25.99 -7.44
N LYS A 304 13.67 26.55 -8.27
CA LYS A 304 14.54 25.73 -9.13
C LYS A 304 15.53 24.96 -8.26
N ASP A 305 15.65 23.65 -8.57
CA ASP A 305 16.60 22.76 -7.91
C ASP A 305 17.97 22.85 -8.56
#